data_40833d964644c39e78308cd98b2cb449
#
_entry.id   40833d964644c39e78308cd98b2cb449
#
_cell.length_a   1.000
_cell.length_b   1.000
_cell.length_c   1.000
_cell.angle_alpha   90.00
_cell.angle_beta   90.00
_cell.angle_gamma   90.00
#
_symmetry.space_group_name_H-M   'P 1'
#
loop_
_entity.id
_entity.type
_entity.pdbx_description
1 polymer ?
#
loop_
_entity_poly.entity_id
_entity_poly.type
_entity_poly.pdbx_seq_one_letter_code
_entity_poly.pdbx_strand_id
1 'polypeptide(L)'
;MGRDINKCHPRLQELSKKLVSACKGQGLMIGIGECYRTVEEQDKLYAKGRTIAGAIVTNAKGNTYSSHHQWGTAFDIYRNDGKGAYNDYDGFFAKVGKIGKSIGLEWGGDWKSPIDKPHFQLPDWGSTTARLKRMYGTPENFQKTWKEEIEVVEDATIEIDGKDIKVRRILKNGTNYIAIRDIANAVGYSITNKGNTAVLNKLK
;
A
#
# COMPACT_ATOMS: atom_id res chain seq x y z
N MET A 1 -10.97 17.07 4.03
CA MET A 1 -10.46 15.99 3.16
C MET A 1 -9.05 15.64 3.63
N GLY A 2 -8.85 14.39 4.01
CA GLY A 2 -7.63 13.97 4.66
C GLY A 2 -6.50 13.71 3.66
N ARG A 3 -5.38 14.44 3.83
CA ARG A 3 -4.13 14.21 3.07
C ARG A 3 -3.11 13.38 3.85
N ASP A 4 -3.56 12.80 4.97
CA ASP A 4 -2.67 12.02 5.83
C ASP A 4 -2.62 10.57 5.36
N ILE A 5 -1.55 10.21 4.66
CA ILE A 5 -1.32 8.86 4.16
C ILE A 5 -1.16 7.84 5.29
N ASN A 6 -0.81 8.27 6.51
CA ASN A 6 -0.67 7.36 7.65
C ASN A 6 -2.02 6.80 8.13
N LYS A 7 -3.14 7.35 7.68
CA LYS A 7 -4.49 6.80 7.88
C LYS A 7 -4.87 5.72 6.88
N CYS A 8 -4.01 5.42 5.93
CA CYS A 8 -4.23 4.39 4.92
C CYS A 8 -3.54 3.06 5.30
N HIS A 9 -3.88 2.02 4.56
CA HIS A 9 -3.30 0.68 4.73
C HIS A 9 -1.76 0.73 4.69
N PRO A 10 -1.03 0.04 5.57
CA PRO A 10 0.43 0.11 5.68
C PRO A 10 1.16 -0.12 4.35
N ARG A 11 0.72 -1.12 3.56
CA ARG A 11 1.27 -1.36 2.22
C ARG A 11 1.07 -0.16 1.27
N LEU A 12 -0.06 0.54 1.37
CA LEU A 12 -0.32 1.73 0.55
C LEU A 12 0.62 2.86 0.93
N GLN A 13 0.89 3.05 2.23
CA GLN A 13 1.85 4.03 2.73
C GLN A 13 3.26 3.77 2.17
N GLU A 14 3.69 2.50 2.16
CA GLU A 14 4.98 2.10 1.60
C GLU A 14 5.05 2.38 0.09
N LEU A 15 4.02 1.95 -0.66
CA LEU A 15 3.97 2.15 -2.11
C LEU A 15 3.87 3.62 -2.50
N SER A 16 3.19 4.47 -1.71
CA SER A 16 3.14 5.91 -1.95
C SER A 16 4.52 6.56 -1.82
N LYS A 17 5.31 6.18 -0.81
CA LYS A 17 6.71 6.63 -0.64
C LYS A 17 7.58 6.18 -1.80
N LYS A 18 7.43 4.91 -2.24
CA LYS A 18 8.14 4.38 -3.40
C LYS A 18 7.78 5.14 -4.68
N LEU A 19 6.50 5.46 -4.89
CA LEU A 19 6.03 6.23 -6.04
C LEU A 19 6.67 7.63 -6.06
N VAL A 20 6.61 8.37 -4.95
CA VAL A 20 7.21 9.70 -4.84
C VAL A 20 8.70 9.66 -5.15
N SER A 21 9.43 8.70 -4.58
CA SER A 21 10.88 8.55 -4.80
C SER A 21 11.20 8.20 -6.26
N ALA A 22 10.49 7.25 -6.85
CA ALA A 22 10.71 6.83 -8.25
C ALA A 22 10.36 7.95 -9.24
N CYS A 23 9.28 8.68 -9.02
CA CYS A 23 8.92 9.86 -9.81
C CYS A 23 9.98 10.95 -9.72
N LYS A 24 10.44 11.28 -8.51
CA LYS A 24 11.51 12.25 -8.29
C LYS A 24 12.79 11.89 -9.05
N GLY A 25 13.17 10.61 -9.06
CA GLY A 25 14.31 10.09 -9.82
C GLY A 25 14.19 10.27 -11.34
N GLN A 26 12.97 10.46 -11.86
CA GLN A 26 12.68 10.73 -13.28
C GLN A 26 12.30 12.20 -13.55
N GLY A 27 12.53 13.10 -12.60
CA GLY A 27 12.20 14.53 -12.73
C GLY A 27 10.71 14.84 -12.66
N LEU A 28 9.86 13.89 -12.21
CA LEU A 28 8.43 14.07 -12.05
C LEU A 28 8.13 14.43 -10.59
N MET A 29 7.81 15.68 -10.33
CA MET A 29 7.49 16.15 -8.98
C MET A 29 6.00 15.96 -8.71
N ILE A 30 5.68 15.03 -7.80
CA ILE A 30 4.32 14.77 -7.34
C ILE A 30 4.17 15.09 -5.85
N GLY A 31 2.94 15.42 -5.45
CA GLY A 31 2.51 15.45 -4.05
C GLY A 31 1.38 14.46 -3.83
N ILE A 32 1.27 13.95 -2.59
CA ILE A 32 0.13 13.11 -2.19
C ILE A 32 -1.05 14.02 -1.91
N GLY A 33 -2.15 13.75 -2.58
CA GLY A 33 -3.41 14.47 -2.47
C GLY A 33 -4.32 13.85 -1.40
N GLU A 34 -5.55 13.52 -1.82
CA GLU A 34 -6.51 12.88 -0.93
C GLU A 34 -6.13 11.44 -0.63
N CYS A 35 -6.31 11.01 0.61
CA CYS A 35 -6.00 9.67 1.09
C CYS A 35 -7.25 9.01 1.71
N TYR A 36 -7.26 8.79 3.04
CA TYR A 36 -8.42 8.27 3.75
C TYR A 36 -9.56 9.29 3.77
N ARG A 37 -10.79 8.80 3.60
CA ARG A 37 -12.03 9.60 3.58
C ARG A 37 -13.07 8.98 4.50
N THR A 38 -13.64 9.79 5.41
CA THR A 38 -14.73 9.37 6.27
C THR A 38 -16.08 9.30 5.50
N VAL A 39 -17.10 8.72 6.14
CA VAL A 39 -18.47 8.70 5.60
C VAL A 39 -18.97 10.12 5.34
N GLU A 40 -18.78 11.02 6.31
CA GLU A 40 -19.23 12.42 6.22
C GLU A 40 -18.50 13.20 5.11
N GLU A 41 -17.20 12.96 4.95
CA GLU A 41 -16.40 13.55 3.88
C GLU A 41 -16.86 13.05 2.50
N GLN A 42 -17.15 11.76 2.38
CA GLN A 42 -17.69 11.16 1.16
C GLN A 42 -19.06 11.73 0.83
N ASP A 43 -19.94 11.89 1.82
CA ASP A 43 -21.27 12.47 1.61
C ASP A 43 -21.21 13.95 1.20
N LYS A 44 -20.26 14.72 1.75
CA LYS A 44 -20.01 16.10 1.29
C LYS A 44 -19.57 16.13 -0.18
N LEU A 45 -18.76 15.20 -0.63
CA LEU A 45 -18.40 15.10 -2.05
C LEU A 45 -19.57 14.65 -2.92
N TYR A 46 -20.36 13.69 -2.45
CA TYR A 46 -21.55 13.22 -3.15
C TYR A 46 -22.60 14.32 -3.32
N ALA A 47 -22.71 15.23 -2.36
CA ALA A 47 -23.64 16.37 -2.40
C ALA A 47 -23.28 17.41 -3.49
N LYS A 48 -21.99 17.51 -3.90
CA LYS A 48 -21.56 18.45 -4.95
C LYS A 48 -22.24 18.12 -6.28
N GLY A 49 -22.77 19.15 -6.93
CA GLY A 49 -23.52 19.02 -8.18
C GLY A 49 -24.90 18.37 -8.04
N ARG A 50 -25.35 18.11 -6.78
CA ARG A 50 -26.68 17.56 -6.46
C ARG A 50 -27.47 18.49 -5.52
N THR A 51 -27.00 18.61 -4.29
CA THR A 51 -27.61 19.47 -3.26
C THR A 51 -26.74 20.66 -2.87
N ILE A 52 -25.48 20.64 -3.28
CA ILE A 52 -24.50 21.72 -3.11
C ILE A 52 -23.98 22.10 -4.49
N ALA A 53 -23.82 23.39 -4.76
CA ALA A 53 -23.28 23.89 -6.02
C ALA A 53 -21.88 23.27 -6.34
N GLY A 54 -21.63 23.03 -7.65
CA GLY A 54 -20.37 22.47 -8.14
C GLY A 54 -20.59 21.35 -9.16
N ALA A 55 -19.49 20.75 -9.63
CA ALA A 55 -19.55 19.57 -10.49
C ALA A 55 -19.75 18.30 -9.66
N ILE A 56 -20.39 17.28 -10.26
CA ILE A 56 -20.44 15.94 -9.70
C ILE A 56 -19.02 15.36 -9.74
N VAL A 57 -18.47 15.04 -8.58
CA VAL A 57 -17.09 14.52 -8.43
C VAL A 57 -17.06 13.07 -7.97
N THR A 58 -18.18 12.50 -7.56
CA THR A 58 -18.31 11.10 -7.17
C THR A 58 -19.75 10.59 -7.30
N ASN A 59 -19.92 9.31 -7.59
CA ASN A 59 -21.21 8.62 -7.54
C ASN A 59 -21.37 7.76 -6.28
N ALA A 60 -20.34 7.65 -5.44
CA ALA A 60 -20.37 6.87 -4.21
C ALA A 60 -20.93 7.73 -3.05
N LYS A 61 -22.01 7.27 -2.40
CA LYS A 61 -22.47 7.79 -1.11
C LYS A 61 -21.61 7.28 0.02
N GLY A 62 -21.50 8.05 1.12
CA GLY A 62 -20.66 7.70 2.26
C GLY A 62 -21.03 6.36 2.89
N ASN A 63 -22.30 6.14 3.19
CA ASN A 63 -22.78 4.91 3.83
C ASN A 63 -22.75 3.67 2.93
N THR A 64 -22.44 3.81 1.64
CA THR A 64 -22.31 2.66 0.73
C THR A 64 -20.93 2.03 0.73
N TYR A 65 -19.91 2.71 1.30
CA TYR A 65 -18.50 2.27 1.29
C TYR A 65 -18.02 1.86 -0.10
N SER A 66 -18.45 2.60 -1.13
CA SER A 66 -18.15 2.26 -2.53
C SER A 66 -16.90 2.95 -3.08
N SER A 67 -16.19 3.72 -2.26
CA SER A 67 -14.93 4.36 -2.60
C SER A 67 -13.76 3.69 -1.88
N HIS A 68 -12.70 3.35 -2.61
CA HIS A 68 -11.45 2.83 -2.04
C HIS A 68 -10.79 3.78 -1.02
N HIS A 69 -11.01 5.09 -1.15
CA HIS A 69 -10.58 6.07 -0.14
C HIS A 69 -11.19 5.82 1.24
N GLN A 70 -12.45 5.38 1.30
CA GLN A 70 -13.10 5.06 2.58
C GLN A 70 -12.49 3.81 3.25
N TRP A 71 -11.89 2.92 2.47
CA TRP A 71 -11.19 1.74 2.95
C TRP A 71 -9.71 1.99 3.25
N GLY A 72 -9.20 3.21 2.98
CA GLY A 72 -7.80 3.53 3.10
C GLY A 72 -6.91 2.74 2.14
N THR A 73 -7.46 2.27 1.03
CA THR A 73 -6.75 1.49 0.00
C THR A 73 -6.45 2.30 -1.25
N ALA A 74 -6.73 3.61 -1.25
CA ALA A 74 -6.47 4.53 -2.34
C ALA A 74 -5.89 5.86 -1.87
N PHE A 75 -5.14 6.50 -2.75
CA PHE A 75 -4.73 7.89 -2.63
C PHE A 75 -4.73 8.57 -4.01
N ASP A 76 -4.90 9.88 -4.01
CA ASP A 76 -4.73 10.71 -5.19
C ASP A 76 -3.38 11.40 -5.16
N ILE A 77 -2.87 11.75 -6.34
CA ILE A 77 -1.68 12.59 -6.49
C ILE A 77 -2.05 13.92 -7.13
N TYR A 78 -1.15 14.87 -7.00
CA TYR A 78 -1.15 16.09 -7.78
C TYR A 78 0.24 16.41 -8.29
N ARG A 79 0.30 17.16 -9.38
CA ARG A 79 1.55 17.69 -9.94
C ARG A 79 2.10 18.80 -9.04
N ASN A 80 3.37 18.71 -8.64
CA ASN A 80 3.99 19.60 -7.66
C ASN A 80 5.29 20.24 -8.19
N ASP A 81 5.28 20.66 -9.46
CA ASP A 81 6.40 21.34 -10.13
C ASP A 81 6.09 22.80 -10.50
N GLY A 82 5.03 23.38 -9.92
CA GLY A 82 4.61 24.75 -10.18
C GLY A 82 3.78 24.96 -11.45
N LYS A 83 3.56 23.92 -12.26
CA LYS A 83 2.82 24.03 -13.55
C LYS A 83 1.32 23.84 -13.44
N GLY A 84 0.78 23.74 -12.20
CA GLY A 84 -0.62 23.51 -11.91
C GLY A 84 -0.92 22.07 -11.52
N ALA A 85 -1.64 21.91 -10.41
CA ALA A 85 -1.84 20.63 -9.72
C ALA A 85 -2.43 19.50 -10.60
N TYR A 86 -3.28 19.85 -11.55
CA TYR A 86 -3.95 18.88 -12.46
C TYR A 86 -3.63 19.12 -13.93
N ASN A 87 -2.58 19.88 -14.21
CA ASN A 87 -2.13 20.13 -15.58
C ASN A 87 -1.48 18.87 -16.17
N ASP A 88 -1.99 18.40 -17.30
CA ASP A 88 -1.57 17.14 -17.96
C ASP A 88 -1.24 17.33 -19.46
N TYR A 89 -1.02 18.55 -19.92
CA TYR A 89 -0.76 18.84 -21.35
C TYR A 89 0.48 18.10 -21.91
N ASP A 90 1.42 17.72 -21.03
CA ASP A 90 2.64 17.00 -21.38
C ASP A 90 2.56 15.49 -21.05
N GLY A 91 1.36 14.97 -20.76
CA GLY A 91 1.14 13.57 -20.39
C GLY A 91 1.74 13.20 -19.04
N PHE A 92 1.82 14.16 -18.12
CA PHE A 92 2.42 14.00 -16.79
C PHE A 92 1.84 12.80 -16.03
N PHE A 93 0.49 12.75 -15.91
CA PHE A 93 -0.16 11.68 -15.16
C PHE A 93 0.05 10.30 -15.80
N ALA A 94 0.12 10.21 -17.14
CA ALA A 94 0.40 8.95 -17.81
C ALA A 94 1.81 8.43 -17.53
N LYS A 95 2.81 9.31 -17.40
CA LYS A 95 4.17 8.95 -17.00
C LYS A 95 4.20 8.44 -15.56
N VAL A 96 3.54 9.16 -14.63
CA VAL A 96 3.41 8.74 -13.24
C VAL A 96 2.63 7.43 -13.12
N GLY A 97 1.55 7.27 -13.89
CA GLY A 97 0.76 6.03 -13.96
C GLY A 97 1.57 4.80 -14.33
N LYS A 98 2.47 4.91 -15.30
CA LYS A 98 3.41 3.82 -15.67
C LYS A 98 4.31 3.42 -14.50
N ILE A 99 4.84 4.41 -13.77
CA ILE A 99 5.69 4.16 -12.59
C ILE A 99 4.85 3.49 -11.50
N GLY A 100 3.65 4.01 -11.19
CA GLY A 100 2.77 3.43 -10.17
C GLY A 100 2.43 1.96 -10.45
N LYS A 101 2.10 1.64 -11.69
CA LYS A 101 1.84 0.24 -12.12
C LYS A 101 3.08 -0.65 -11.98
N SER A 102 4.27 -0.16 -12.30
CA SER A 102 5.51 -0.94 -12.19
C SER A 102 5.88 -1.31 -10.75
N ILE A 103 5.38 -0.57 -9.77
CA ILE A 103 5.59 -0.85 -8.33
C ILE A 103 4.42 -1.56 -7.67
N GLY A 104 3.38 -1.95 -8.43
CA GLY A 104 2.26 -2.76 -7.96
C GLY A 104 1.00 -2.00 -7.54
N LEU A 105 0.83 -0.75 -7.98
CA LEU A 105 -0.42 0.00 -7.84
C LEU A 105 -1.33 -0.18 -9.07
N GLU A 106 -2.62 -0.14 -8.87
CA GLU A 106 -3.61 0.10 -9.92
C GLU A 106 -3.76 1.61 -10.13
N TRP A 107 -3.86 2.05 -11.39
CA TRP A 107 -3.98 3.46 -11.76
C TRP A 107 -5.33 3.75 -12.40
N GLY A 108 -6.05 4.76 -11.88
CA GLY A 108 -7.37 5.16 -12.38
C GLY A 108 -7.37 5.75 -13.79
N GLY A 109 -6.20 6.13 -14.31
CA GLY A 109 -6.06 6.57 -15.70
C GLY A 109 -6.26 5.46 -16.74
N ASP A 110 -6.21 4.19 -16.34
CA ASP A 110 -6.50 3.03 -17.21
C ASP A 110 -8.00 2.64 -17.21
N TRP A 111 -8.82 3.27 -16.37
CA TRP A 111 -10.25 2.95 -16.30
C TRP A 111 -11.00 3.43 -17.55
N LYS A 112 -12.03 2.67 -17.94
CA LYS A 112 -12.86 3.03 -19.09
C LYS A 112 -13.80 4.21 -18.75
N SER A 113 -14.38 4.23 -17.55
CA SER A 113 -15.30 5.28 -17.09
C SER A 113 -15.57 5.14 -15.58
N PRO A 114 -15.43 6.21 -14.80
CA PRO A 114 -14.75 7.45 -15.18
C PRO A 114 -13.23 7.24 -15.23
N ILE A 115 -12.55 7.95 -16.12
CA ILE A 115 -11.08 8.02 -16.10
C ILE A 115 -10.68 8.96 -14.95
N ASP A 116 -9.81 8.48 -14.06
CA ASP A 116 -9.33 9.24 -12.90
C ASP A 116 -7.79 9.20 -12.85
N LYS A 117 -7.16 10.13 -13.55
CA LYS A 117 -5.70 10.18 -13.71
C LYS A 117 -4.93 10.45 -12.42
N PRO A 118 -5.42 11.25 -11.45
CA PRO A 118 -4.81 11.39 -10.13
C PRO A 118 -4.81 10.11 -9.28
N HIS A 119 -5.75 9.20 -9.48
CA HIS A 119 -6.09 8.11 -8.57
C HIS A 119 -5.16 6.91 -8.68
N PHE A 120 -4.70 6.42 -7.51
CA PHE A 120 -3.99 5.15 -7.34
C PHE A 120 -4.60 4.33 -6.21
N GLN A 121 -4.65 3.01 -6.38
CA GLN A 121 -5.16 2.10 -5.36
C GLN A 121 -4.41 0.78 -5.30
N LEU A 122 -4.62 0.03 -4.20
CA LEU A 122 -4.14 -1.35 -4.07
C LEU A 122 -5.01 -2.28 -4.92
N PRO A 123 -4.43 -3.15 -5.77
CA PRO A 123 -5.19 -4.09 -6.60
C PRO A 123 -5.70 -5.33 -5.85
N ASP A 124 -5.29 -5.54 -4.60
CA ASP A 124 -5.49 -6.79 -3.83
C ASP A 124 -6.95 -7.20 -3.68
N TRP A 125 -7.84 -6.22 -3.67
CA TRP A 125 -9.29 -6.45 -3.52
C TRP A 125 -10.09 -6.20 -4.79
N GLY A 126 -9.40 -5.99 -5.94
CA GLY A 126 -9.99 -5.67 -7.23
C GLY A 126 -10.31 -4.20 -7.41
N SER A 127 -10.79 -3.84 -8.60
CA SER A 127 -11.06 -2.44 -8.99
C SER A 127 -12.29 -1.83 -8.29
N THR A 128 -13.07 -2.62 -7.57
CA THR A 128 -14.23 -2.16 -6.79
C THR A 128 -14.16 -2.63 -5.35
N THR A 129 -14.88 -1.94 -4.46
CA THR A 129 -14.92 -2.30 -3.02
C THR A 129 -15.79 -3.51 -2.69
N ALA A 130 -16.35 -4.22 -3.68
CA ALA A 130 -17.26 -5.34 -3.46
C ALA A 130 -16.63 -6.46 -2.62
N ARG A 131 -15.37 -6.79 -2.89
CA ARG A 131 -14.63 -7.81 -2.15
C ARG A 131 -14.33 -7.35 -0.71
N LEU A 132 -13.93 -6.10 -0.50
CA LEU A 132 -13.73 -5.50 0.83
C LEU A 132 -15.02 -5.58 1.66
N LYS A 133 -16.15 -5.16 1.09
CA LYS A 133 -17.46 -5.23 1.76
C LYS A 133 -17.83 -6.66 2.14
N ARG A 134 -17.63 -7.62 1.23
CA ARG A 134 -17.95 -9.03 1.49
C ARG A 134 -17.08 -9.63 2.59
N MET A 135 -15.79 -9.27 2.66
CA MET A 135 -14.83 -9.85 3.62
C MET A 135 -14.92 -9.19 4.99
N TYR A 136 -15.09 -7.89 5.05
CA TYR A 136 -14.93 -7.11 6.28
C TYR A 136 -16.19 -6.36 6.72
N GLY A 137 -17.17 -6.21 5.85
CA GLY A 137 -18.41 -5.46 6.08
C GLY A 137 -18.21 -3.96 6.07
N THR A 138 -17.33 -3.42 6.94
CA THR A 138 -17.06 -1.99 7.07
C THR A 138 -15.57 -1.64 7.03
N PRO A 139 -15.20 -0.39 6.67
CA PRO A 139 -13.82 0.08 6.72
C PRO A 139 -13.16 -0.07 8.10
N GLU A 140 -13.92 0.17 9.18
CA GLU A 140 -13.42 0.08 10.56
C GLU A 140 -13.00 -1.35 10.90
N ASN A 141 -13.76 -2.36 10.45
CA ASN A 141 -13.38 -3.76 10.64
C ASN A 141 -12.14 -4.13 9.84
N PHE A 142 -12.01 -3.60 8.63
CA PHE A 142 -10.81 -3.78 7.81
C PHE A 142 -9.59 -3.11 8.46
N GLN A 143 -9.73 -1.90 8.99
CA GLN A 143 -8.64 -1.19 9.66
C GLN A 143 -8.11 -1.92 10.91
N LYS A 144 -8.97 -2.67 11.60
CA LYS A 144 -8.52 -3.51 12.74
C LYS A 144 -7.53 -4.60 12.31
N THR A 145 -7.55 -5.01 11.02
CA THR A 145 -6.62 -6.00 10.47
C THR A 145 -5.26 -5.40 10.10
N TRP A 146 -5.15 -4.05 10.06
CA TRP A 146 -3.90 -3.38 9.71
C TRP A 146 -2.93 -3.22 10.88
N LYS A 147 -3.37 -3.47 12.10
CA LYS A 147 -2.43 -3.54 13.19
C LYS A 147 -1.37 -4.52 12.74
N GLU A 148 -0.18 -3.99 12.45
CA GLU A 148 1.00 -4.82 12.39
C GLU A 148 0.90 -5.75 13.61
N GLU A 149 0.79 -7.06 13.35
CA GLU A 149 1.39 -7.95 14.31
C GLU A 149 2.82 -7.42 14.35
N ILE A 150 3.17 -6.71 15.42
CA ILE A 150 4.56 -6.46 15.75
C ILE A 150 5.09 -7.88 15.78
N GLU A 151 5.84 -8.24 14.71
CA GLU A 151 6.45 -9.56 14.64
C GLU A 151 7.42 -9.59 15.83
N VAL A 152 6.95 -10.15 16.94
CA VAL A 152 7.76 -10.26 18.14
C VAL A 152 8.84 -11.26 17.80
N VAL A 153 10.04 -10.75 17.62
CA VAL A 153 11.23 -11.57 17.46
C VAL A 153 11.55 -12.10 18.86
N GLU A 154 11.32 -13.37 19.07
CA GLU A 154 11.59 -14.06 20.32
C GLU A 154 12.89 -14.85 20.25
N ASP A 155 13.61 -14.89 21.34
CA ASP A 155 14.70 -15.87 21.51
C ASP A 155 14.09 -17.26 21.74
N ALA A 156 14.51 -18.24 20.97
CA ALA A 156 14.06 -19.61 21.08
C ALA A 156 15.27 -20.56 21.03
N THR A 157 15.07 -21.78 21.47
CA THR A 157 16.06 -22.86 21.33
C THR A 157 15.50 -23.90 20.38
N ILE A 158 16.32 -24.34 19.43
CA ILE A 158 16.04 -25.48 18.56
C ILE A 158 17.14 -26.51 18.76
N GLU A 159 16.83 -27.79 18.60
CA GLU A 159 17.81 -28.85 18.63
C GLU A 159 18.19 -29.26 17.19
N ILE A 160 19.48 -29.31 16.87
CA ILE A 160 20.01 -29.86 15.63
C ILE A 160 21.12 -30.87 15.99
N ASP A 161 20.95 -32.10 15.56
CA ASP A 161 21.88 -33.22 15.84
C ASP A 161 22.25 -33.36 17.33
N GLY A 162 21.24 -33.23 18.21
CA GLY A 162 21.41 -33.33 19.66
C GLY A 162 22.07 -32.12 20.31
N LYS A 163 22.20 -31.00 19.62
CA LYS A 163 22.77 -29.75 20.13
C LYS A 163 21.73 -28.65 20.17
N ASP A 164 21.62 -28.03 21.31
CA ASP A 164 20.77 -26.84 21.50
C ASP A 164 21.39 -25.62 20.82
N ILE A 165 20.61 -24.98 19.94
CA ILE A 165 20.99 -23.78 19.20
C ILE A 165 20.03 -22.68 19.52
N LYS A 166 20.54 -21.55 20.00
CA LYS A 166 19.76 -20.34 20.19
C LYS A 166 19.50 -19.67 18.85
N VAL A 167 18.24 -19.38 18.56
CA VAL A 167 17.77 -18.75 17.33
C VAL A 167 16.78 -17.67 17.64
N ARG A 168 16.64 -16.71 16.72
CA ARG A 168 15.56 -15.74 16.75
C ARG A 168 14.42 -16.27 15.90
N ARG A 169 13.23 -16.28 16.46
CA ARG A 169 12.02 -16.74 15.78
C ARG A 169 10.93 -15.70 15.79
N ILE A 170 10.04 -15.80 14.81
CA ILE A 170 8.74 -15.15 14.76
C ILE A 170 7.72 -16.28 14.72
N LEU A 171 6.76 -16.27 15.66
CA LEU A 171 5.63 -17.19 15.64
C LEU A 171 4.45 -16.49 14.98
N LYS A 172 4.03 -16.98 13.81
CA LYS A 172 2.91 -16.40 13.06
C LYS A 172 1.97 -17.51 12.57
N ASN A 173 0.69 -17.40 12.94
CA ASN A 173 -0.34 -18.38 12.56
C ASN A 173 0.05 -19.84 12.88
N GLY A 174 0.68 -20.07 14.03
CA GLY A 174 1.14 -21.41 14.45
C GLY A 174 2.41 -21.90 13.72
N THR A 175 3.00 -21.08 12.84
CA THR A 175 4.23 -21.41 12.12
C THR A 175 5.40 -20.64 12.70
N ASN A 176 6.50 -21.35 12.97
CA ASN A 176 7.78 -20.75 13.37
C ASN A 176 8.55 -20.29 12.13
N TYR A 177 8.86 -18.99 12.07
CA TYR A 177 9.80 -18.42 11.11
C TYR A 177 11.12 -18.16 11.83
N ILE A 178 12.17 -18.87 11.43
CA ILE A 178 13.48 -18.82 12.09
C ILE A 178 14.45 -18.06 11.20
N ALA A 179 15.27 -17.21 11.81
CA ALA A 179 16.31 -16.49 11.07
C ALA A 179 17.32 -17.50 10.49
N ILE A 180 17.32 -17.69 9.18
CA ILE A 180 18.20 -18.64 8.47
C ILE A 180 19.67 -18.42 8.80
N ARG A 181 20.08 -17.19 9.12
CA ARG A 181 21.46 -16.87 9.51
C ARG A 181 21.86 -17.53 10.83
N ASP A 182 20.94 -17.60 11.78
CA ASP A 182 21.21 -18.21 13.09
C ASP A 182 21.44 -19.72 12.92
N ILE A 183 20.62 -20.38 12.08
CA ILE A 183 20.81 -21.79 11.73
C ILE A 183 22.11 -22.00 10.95
N ALA A 184 22.34 -21.22 9.90
CA ALA A 184 23.51 -21.38 9.05
C ALA A 184 24.82 -21.28 9.85
N ASN A 185 24.96 -20.28 10.71
CA ASN A 185 26.12 -20.10 11.58
C ASN A 185 26.34 -21.31 12.50
N ALA A 186 25.25 -21.86 13.07
CA ALA A 186 25.33 -22.99 13.97
C ALA A 186 25.78 -24.29 13.30
N VAL A 187 25.45 -24.46 12.01
CA VAL A 187 25.83 -25.66 11.22
C VAL A 187 27.07 -25.43 10.33
N GLY A 188 27.83 -24.37 10.57
CA GLY A 188 29.11 -24.11 9.89
C GLY A 188 28.97 -23.50 8.48
N TYR A 189 27.94 -22.71 8.24
CA TYR A 189 27.79 -21.96 7.00
C TYR A 189 27.71 -20.46 7.26
N SER A 190 28.22 -19.66 6.32
CA SER A 190 27.97 -18.23 6.22
C SER A 190 26.89 -17.95 5.16
N ILE A 191 26.22 -16.82 5.28
CA ILE A 191 25.20 -16.39 4.32
C ILE A 191 25.66 -15.15 3.59
N THR A 192 25.56 -15.19 2.27
CA THR A 192 25.66 -14.04 1.37
C THR A 192 24.39 -13.92 0.55
N ASN A 193 24.19 -12.77 -0.10
CA ASN A 193 23.03 -12.54 -0.98
C ASN A 193 23.52 -12.37 -2.43
N LYS A 194 22.83 -13.04 -3.35
CA LYS A 194 22.93 -12.81 -4.80
C LYS A 194 21.57 -12.35 -5.30
N GLY A 195 21.39 -11.04 -5.38
CA GLY A 195 20.06 -10.45 -5.59
C GLY A 195 19.10 -10.83 -4.45
N ASN A 196 17.96 -11.44 -4.78
CA ASN A 196 16.96 -11.93 -3.82
C ASN A 196 17.21 -13.36 -3.33
N THR A 197 18.34 -13.98 -3.69
CA THR A 197 18.66 -15.36 -3.32
C THR A 197 19.66 -15.36 -2.17
N ALA A 198 19.31 -16.02 -1.07
CA ALA A 198 20.26 -16.30 0.01
C ALA A 198 21.18 -17.46 -0.42
N VAL A 199 22.48 -17.25 -0.31
CA VAL A 199 23.50 -18.24 -0.66
C VAL A 199 24.22 -18.67 0.61
N LEU A 200 24.20 -19.99 0.90
CA LEU A 200 24.91 -20.58 2.02
C LEU A 200 26.28 -21.04 1.54
N ASN A 201 27.34 -20.58 2.18
CA ASN A 201 28.71 -20.97 1.90
C ASN A 201 29.27 -21.71 3.10
N LYS A 202 29.76 -22.95 2.89
CA LYS A 202 30.37 -23.74 3.95
C LYS A 202 31.59 -23.00 4.49
N LEU A 203 31.67 -22.86 5.80
CA LEU A 203 32.85 -22.32 6.46
C LEU A 203 33.98 -23.37 6.36
N LYS A 204 35.18 -22.91 6.02
CA LYS A 204 36.37 -23.78 5.92
C LYS A 204 36.88 -24.13 7.30
#